data_44cb4113da4fa5332b2d39bccbaf2ec6
#
_entry.id   44cb4113da4fa5332b2d39bccbaf2ec6
#
_cell.length_a   1.000
_cell.length_b   1.000
_cell.length_c   1.000
_cell.angle_alpha   90.00
_cell.angle_beta   90.00
_cell.angle_gamma   90.00
#
_symmetry.space_group_name_H-M   'P 1'
#
loop_
_entity.id
_entity.type
_entity.pdbx_description
1 polymer ?
#
loop_
_entity_poly.entity_id
_entity_poly.type
_entity_poly.pdbx_seq_one_letter_code
_entity_poly.pdbx_strand_id
1 'polypeptide(L)'
;MRELGLEIPIEEVYSPNGIALKDAVVHFGGGCTGEVISAEGLVLTNHHCGYGAIQQHSSVEHDYLTEGFWAMNRDAELPTPGLTVTFIDRILDVTSYVTDQLKKDEDPNGTNYLSPSYLSKVAERFAKDENIEVTPATKLELKAFYGGNKYYMFVKTVYSDIRMVGAPPSSIGKFGADTDNWMWPRHTGDFSLFRIYADKNGKPAAYSRDNVPLQVKKHLKISIAGVQEGDFTFVMGFPGRNWRYMISDEVEERLSLIHI
;
A
#
# COMPACT_ATOMS: atom_id res chain seq x y z
N MET A 1 3.75 -19.95 10.82
CA MET A 1 2.94 -20.09 9.59
C MET A 1 2.87 -21.57 9.15
N ARG A 2 3.98 -22.32 9.03
CA ARG A 2 3.95 -23.75 8.66
C ARG A 2 3.15 -24.60 9.63
N GLU A 3 3.31 -24.39 10.92
CA GLU A 3 2.52 -25.06 11.97
C GLU A 3 1.02 -24.78 11.90
N LEU A 4 0.64 -23.67 11.24
CA LEU A 4 -0.74 -23.26 11.00
C LEU A 4 -1.29 -23.74 9.64
N GLY A 5 -0.49 -24.48 8.85
CA GLY A 5 -0.94 -25.04 7.58
C GLY A 5 -0.41 -24.35 6.31
N LEU A 6 0.57 -23.43 6.41
CA LEU A 6 1.18 -22.86 5.20
C LEU A 6 1.97 -23.95 4.44
N GLU A 7 1.54 -24.29 3.24
CA GLU A 7 2.15 -25.32 2.38
C GLU A 7 3.23 -24.77 1.46
N ILE A 8 3.08 -23.52 1.00
CA ILE A 8 4.08 -22.90 0.11
C ILE A 8 5.37 -22.53 0.89
N PRO A 9 6.54 -22.49 0.24
CA PRO A 9 7.78 -22.01 0.85
C PRO A 9 7.64 -20.56 1.40
N ILE A 10 8.27 -20.29 2.53
CA ILE A 10 8.23 -18.94 3.13
C ILE A 10 8.84 -17.91 2.19
N GLU A 11 9.84 -18.32 1.40
CA GLU A 11 10.49 -17.48 0.39
C GLU A 11 9.57 -17.05 -0.74
N GLU A 12 8.49 -17.81 -1.00
CA GLU A 12 7.43 -17.39 -1.92
C GLU A 12 6.50 -16.34 -1.30
N VAL A 13 6.34 -16.32 0.01
CA VAL A 13 5.58 -15.27 0.72
C VAL A 13 6.40 -14.00 0.82
N TYR A 14 7.63 -14.13 1.29
CA TYR A 14 8.58 -13.04 1.46
C TYR A 14 10.00 -13.50 1.15
N SER A 15 10.66 -12.79 0.24
CA SER A 15 12.09 -12.95 -0.06
C SER A 15 12.78 -11.59 -0.03
N PRO A 16 13.90 -11.44 0.71
CA PRO A 16 14.67 -10.20 0.70
C PRO A 16 15.39 -9.95 -0.64
N ASN A 17 15.73 -11.02 -1.37
CA ASN A 17 16.55 -10.96 -2.58
C ASN A 17 15.86 -11.51 -3.83
N GLY A 18 14.64 -12.00 -3.70
CA GLY A 18 13.88 -12.63 -4.77
C GLY A 18 12.47 -12.06 -4.91
N ILE A 19 11.79 -12.45 -5.98
CA ILE A 19 10.39 -12.11 -6.22
C ILE A 19 9.50 -13.01 -5.36
N ALA A 20 8.58 -12.42 -4.61
CA ALA A 20 7.66 -13.11 -3.70
C ALA A 20 6.25 -12.52 -3.77
N LEU A 21 5.29 -13.08 -3.01
CA LEU A 21 3.92 -12.56 -2.97
C LEU A 21 3.87 -11.09 -2.50
N LYS A 22 4.79 -10.67 -1.61
CA LYS A 22 4.91 -9.27 -1.16
C LYS A 22 5.05 -8.27 -2.32
N ASP A 23 5.62 -8.68 -3.45
CA ASP A 23 5.88 -7.80 -4.60
C ASP A 23 4.62 -7.53 -5.44
N ALA A 24 3.53 -8.25 -5.15
CA ALA A 24 2.21 -7.99 -5.71
C ALA A 24 1.33 -7.13 -4.80
N VAL A 25 1.79 -6.82 -3.57
CA VAL A 25 1.06 -6.01 -2.59
C VAL A 25 1.63 -4.61 -2.59
N VAL A 26 0.80 -3.61 -2.87
CA VAL A 26 1.21 -2.23 -3.07
C VAL A 26 0.53 -1.29 -2.10
N HIS A 27 1.21 -0.17 -1.79
CA HIS A 27 0.61 0.91 -1.04
C HIS A 27 -0.17 1.80 -2.01
N PHE A 28 -1.48 1.89 -1.82
CA PHE A 28 -2.41 2.59 -2.69
C PHE A 28 -2.84 3.93 -2.08
N GLY A 29 -2.70 5.02 -2.83
CA GLY A 29 -3.13 6.35 -2.43
C GLY A 29 -2.51 6.89 -1.14
N GLY A 30 -1.41 6.30 -0.66
CA GLY A 30 -0.71 6.74 0.54
C GLY A 30 -1.30 6.26 1.86
N GLY A 31 -2.41 5.55 1.88
CA GLY A 31 -3.08 5.09 3.11
C GLY A 31 -3.68 3.69 3.06
N CYS A 32 -3.88 3.15 1.87
CA CYS A 32 -4.52 1.86 1.65
C CYS A 32 -3.56 0.79 1.13
N THR A 33 -4.00 -0.45 1.17
CA THR A 33 -3.38 -1.57 0.46
C THR A 33 -4.10 -1.81 -0.86
N GLY A 34 -3.36 -2.13 -1.90
CA GLY A 34 -3.88 -2.68 -3.14
C GLY A 34 -3.13 -3.95 -3.51
N GLU A 35 -3.77 -4.83 -4.26
CA GLU A 35 -3.19 -6.06 -4.79
C GLU A 35 -3.11 -6.00 -6.31
N VAL A 36 -1.93 -6.25 -6.85
CA VAL A 36 -1.78 -6.41 -8.30
C VAL A 36 -2.28 -7.80 -8.68
N ILE A 37 -3.32 -7.86 -9.53
CA ILE A 37 -4.04 -9.08 -9.88
C ILE A 37 -3.90 -9.49 -11.36
N SER A 38 -3.09 -8.75 -12.12
CA SER A 38 -2.77 -9.13 -13.51
C SER A 38 -1.33 -8.80 -13.87
N ALA A 39 -0.80 -9.46 -14.90
CA ALA A 39 0.54 -9.17 -15.43
C ALA A 39 0.67 -7.75 -15.98
N GLU A 40 -0.44 -7.10 -16.30
CA GLU A 40 -0.52 -5.77 -16.89
C GLU A 40 -1.00 -4.71 -15.88
N GLY A 41 -0.55 -4.81 -14.63
CA GLY A 41 -0.68 -3.78 -13.61
C GLY A 41 -2.11 -3.47 -13.16
N LEU A 42 -3.08 -4.41 -13.32
CA LEU A 42 -4.41 -4.23 -12.74
C LEU A 42 -4.34 -4.38 -11.22
N VAL A 43 -4.82 -3.38 -10.50
CA VAL A 43 -4.83 -3.32 -9.03
C VAL A 43 -6.26 -3.45 -8.55
N LEU A 44 -6.48 -4.36 -7.60
CA LEU A 44 -7.69 -4.47 -6.80
C LEU A 44 -7.44 -3.77 -5.46
N THR A 45 -8.39 -2.96 -5.00
CA THR A 45 -8.39 -2.34 -3.68
C THR A 45 -9.82 -2.14 -3.20
N ASN A 46 -10.01 -1.60 -2.00
CA ASN A 46 -11.35 -1.34 -1.48
C ASN A 46 -12.04 -0.18 -2.23
N HIS A 47 -13.38 -0.21 -2.27
CA HIS A 47 -14.20 0.89 -2.78
C HIS A 47 -13.95 2.18 -1.99
N HIS A 48 -13.90 2.10 -0.66
CA HIS A 48 -13.63 3.26 0.18
C HIS A 48 -12.22 3.83 -0.04
N CYS A 49 -11.24 3.03 -0.43
CA CYS A 49 -9.90 3.49 -0.83
C CYS A 49 -9.91 4.22 -2.19
N GLY A 50 -10.77 3.78 -3.10
CA GLY A 50 -10.99 4.41 -4.40
C GLY A 50 -12.00 5.55 -4.38
N TYR A 51 -12.70 5.79 -3.25
CA TYR A 51 -13.83 6.72 -3.18
C TYR A 51 -13.49 8.13 -3.71
N GLY A 52 -12.37 8.69 -3.29
CA GLY A 52 -11.94 10.01 -3.76
C GLY A 52 -11.69 10.07 -5.27
N ALA A 53 -11.18 9.00 -5.87
CA ALA A 53 -10.99 8.89 -7.31
C ALA A 53 -12.34 8.77 -8.05
N ILE A 54 -13.26 7.94 -7.54
CA ILE A 54 -14.61 7.79 -8.09
C ILE A 54 -15.34 9.14 -8.06
N GLN A 55 -15.27 9.85 -6.93
CA GLN A 55 -15.87 11.18 -6.76
C GLN A 55 -15.24 12.21 -7.71
N GLN A 56 -13.93 12.21 -7.88
CA GLN A 56 -13.21 13.12 -8.78
C GLN A 56 -13.69 12.99 -10.23
N HIS A 57 -14.10 11.79 -10.64
CA HIS A 57 -14.60 11.50 -11.97
C HIS A 57 -16.12 11.65 -12.10
N SER A 58 -16.84 11.78 -10.99
CA SER A 58 -18.28 11.96 -11.00
C SER A 58 -18.66 13.40 -11.37
N SER A 59 -19.75 13.54 -12.10
CA SER A 59 -20.38 14.80 -12.48
C SER A 59 -21.91 14.70 -12.31
N VAL A 60 -22.62 15.79 -12.54
CA VAL A 60 -24.09 15.80 -12.53
C VAL A 60 -24.66 14.89 -13.64
N GLU A 61 -23.94 14.74 -14.76
CA GLU A 61 -24.33 13.93 -15.92
C GLU A 61 -23.93 12.46 -15.78
N HIS A 62 -22.88 12.20 -14.97
CA HIS A 62 -22.31 10.86 -14.75
C HIS A 62 -21.95 10.72 -13.26
N ASP A 63 -22.89 10.29 -12.44
CA ASP A 63 -22.67 10.04 -11.03
C ASP A 63 -22.13 8.62 -10.80
N TYR A 64 -20.83 8.46 -10.96
CA TYR A 64 -20.16 7.16 -10.77
C TYR A 64 -20.20 6.62 -9.33
N LEU A 65 -20.50 7.48 -8.33
CA LEU A 65 -20.75 7.00 -6.97
C LEU A 65 -22.10 6.27 -6.87
N THR A 66 -23.11 6.74 -7.61
CA THR A 66 -24.47 6.17 -7.62
C THR A 66 -24.61 5.06 -8.66
N GLU A 67 -24.01 5.21 -9.83
CA GLU A 67 -24.20 4.30 -10.98
C GLU A 67 -23.11 3.24 -11.10
N GLY A 68 -21.94 3.48 -10.46
CA GLY A 68 -20.73 2.73 -10.70
C GLY A 68 -20.06 3.12 -12.03
N PHE A 69 -18.88 2.56 -12.26
CA PHE A 69 -18.13 2.77 -13.50
C PHE A 69 -17.40 1.50 -13.93
N TRP A 70 -17.39 1.21 -15.21
CA TRP A 70 -16.65 0.09 -15.80
C TRP A 70 -16.06 0.49 -17.15
N ALA A 71 -14.74 0.55 -17.24
CA ALA A 71 -14.04 0.74 -18.50
C ALA A 71 -14.10 -0.55 -19.33
N MET A 72 -14.78 -0.51 -20.47
CA MET A 72 -14.94 -1.67 -21.34
C MET A 72 -13.70 -1.96 -22.20
N ASN A 73 -12.77 -1.03 -22.27
CA ASN A 73 -11.49 -1.14 -22.96
C ASN A 73 -10.47 -0.17 -22.34
N ARG A 74 -9.20 -0.25 -22.78
CA ARG A 74 -8.11 0.56 -22.25
C ARG A 74 -8.28 2.07 -22.46
N ASP A 75 -8.88 2.45 -23.59
CA ASP A 75 -9.09 3.87 -23.92
C ASP A 75 -10.17 4.52 -23.03
N ALA A 76 -11.04 3.70 -22.45
CA ALA A 76 -12.06 4.15 -21.51
C ALA A 76 -11.57 4.23 -20.05
N GLU A 77 -10.35 3.75 -19.73
CA GLU A 77 -9.78 3.85 -18.40
C GLU A 77 -9.50 5.33 -18.05
N LEU A 78 -9.95 5.80 -16.90
CA LEU A 78 -9.93 7.21 -16.52
C LEU A 78 -8.66 7.59 -15.77
N PRO A 79 -7.79 8.45 -16.32
CA PRO A 79 -6.61 8.94 -15.63
C PRO A 79 -7.00 9.66 -14.34
N THR A 80 -6.37 9.31 -13.22
CA THR A 80 -6.69 9.84 -11.89
C THR A 80 -5.52 10.65 -11.34
N PRO A 81 -5.42 11.95 -11.66
CA PRO A 81 -4.34 12.81 -11.20
C PRO A 81 -4.26 12.87 -9.68
N GLY A 82 -3.03 12.78 -9.15
CA GLY A 82 -2.77 12.82 -7.71
C GLY A 82 -2.83 11.45 -7.01
N LEU A 83 -3.42 10.43 -7.64
CA LEU A 83 -3.37 9.07 -7.14
C LEU A 83 -2.02 8.44 -7.45
N THR A 84 -1.47 7.71 -6.48
CA THR A 84 -0.20 7.00 -6.64
C THR A 84 -0.30 5.56 -6.18
N VAL A 85 0.51 4.71 -6.80
CA VAL A 85 0.74 3.33 -6.33
C VAL A 85 2.23 3.17 -6.06
N THR A 86 2.55 2.63 -4.88
CA THR A 86 3.94 2.51 -4.43
C THR A 86 4.29 1.05 -4.17
N PHE A 87 5.33 0.58 -4.84
CA PHE A 87 5.95 -0.73 -4.60
C PHE A 87 7.07 -0.59 -3.56
N ILE A 88 7.24 -1.62 -2.73
CA ILE A 88 8.43 -1.77 -1.90
C ILE A 88 9.42 -2.68 -2.63
N ASP A 89 10.46 -2.08 -3.18
CA ASP A 89 11.48 -2.82 -3.95
C ASP A 89 12.42 -3.60 -3.04
N ARG A 90 12.88 -2.95 -1.95
CA ARG A 90 13.80 -3.54 -0.98
C ARG A 90 13.49 -3.11 0.44
N ILE A 91 13.73 -4.03 1.38
CA ILE A 91 13.74 -3.78 2.82
C ILE A 91 15.11 -4.21 3.34
N LEU A 92 15.87 -3.26 3.89
CA LEU A 92 17.23 -3.48 4.35
C LEU A 92 17.31 -3.28 5.86
N ASP A 93 17.89 -4.22 6.60
CA ASP A 93 18.23 -4.00 8.02
C ASP A 93 19.47 -3.08 8.07
N VAL A 94 19.26 -1.86 8.52
CA VAL A 94 20.29 -0.83 8.62
C VAL A 94 20.59 -0.46 10.06
N THR A 95 20.26 -1.35 10.99
CA THR A 95 20.39 -1.13 12.44
C THR A 95 21.80 -0.70 12.84
N SER A 96 22.82 -1.44 12.39
CA SER A 96 24.22 -1.11 12.71
C SER A 96 24.62 0.25 12.16
N TYR A 97 24.25 0.55 10.91
CA TYR A 97 24.56 1.84 10.28
C TYR A 97 23.96 3.00 11.07
N VAL A 98 22.64 2.92 11.40
CA VAL A 98 21.96 3.96 12.16
C VAL A 98 22.57 4.14 13.54
N THR A 99 22.87 3.03 14.25
CA THR A 99 23.50 3.06 15.57
C THR A 99 24.85 3.77 15.52
N ASP A 100 25.64 3.55 14.47
CA ASP A 100 26.94 4.21 14.32
C ASP A 100 26.79 5.70 13.94
N GLN A 101 25.77 6.09 13.18
CA GLN A 101 25.48 7.51 12.94
C GLN A 101 25.03 8.21 14.22
N LEU A 102 24.18 7.59 15.03
CA LEU A 102 23.73 8.14 16.33
C LEU A 102 24.88 8.37 17.30
N LYS A 103 25.95 7.55 17.25
CA LYS A 103 27.16 7.76 18.06
C LYS A 103 28.02 8.91 17.54
N LYS A 104 28.01 9.17 16.22
CA LYS A 104 28.84 10.20 15.59
C LYS A 104 28.19 11.58 15.62
N ASP A 105 26.88 11.62 15.46
CA ASP A 105 26.12 12.86 15.37
C ASP A 105 25.77 13.37 16.77
N GLU A 106 25.84 14.69 16.99
CA GLU A 106 25.41 15.31 18.23
C GLU A 106 23.90 15.18 18.43
N ASP A 107 23.49 14.70 19.60
CA ASP A 107 22.08 14.60 20.01
C ASP A 107 21.88 15.13 21.42
N PRO A 108 21.84 16.46 21.63
CA PRO A 108 21.75 17.06 22.93
C PRO A 108 20.47 16.71 23.70
N ASN A 109 19.42 16.28 22.99
CA ASN A 109 18.12 15.93 23.58
C ASN A 109 17.89 14.40 23.69
N GLY A 110 18.78 13.58 23.13
CA GLY A 110 18.64 12.12 23.11
C GLY A 110 17.41 11.61 22.36
N THR A 111 16.94 12.35 21.33
CA THR A 111 15.68 12.04 20.61
C THR A 111 15.88 11.61 19.15
N ASN A 112 17.11 11.70 18.64
CA ASN A 112 17.40 11.42 17.23
C ASN A 112 17.03 9.99 16.82
N TYR A 113 17.15 9.02 17.73
CA TYR A 113 16.89 7.61 17.46
C TYR A 113 15.44 7.30 16.99
N LEU A 114 14.47 8.18 17.28
CA LEU A 114 13.08 8.07 16.80
C LEU A 114 12.65 9.27 15.93
N SER A 115 13.52 10.28 15.76
CA SER A 115 13.19 11.49 15.01
C SER A 115 13.03 11.22 13.53
N PRO A 116 11.83 11.42 12.93
CA PRO A 116 11.63 11.21 11.48
C PRO A 116 12.54 12.07 10.62
N SER A 117 12.80 13.32 11.03
CA SER A 117 13.67 14.24 10.29
C SER A 117 15.15 13.82 10.33
N TYR A 118 15.62 13.29 11.46
CA TYR A 118 16.96 12.74 11.57
C TYR A 118 17.07 11.45 10.72
N LEU A 119 16.13 10.52 10.90
CA LEU A 119 16.13 9.25 10.17
C LEU A 119 16.06 9.45 8.65
N SER A 120 15.35 10.49 8.18
CA SER A 120 15.33 10.84 6.74
C SER A 120 16.72 11.24 6.23
N LYS A 121 17.46 12.05 7.00
CA LYS A 121 18.84 12.43 6.64
C LYS A 121 19.79 11.24 6.65
N VAL A 122 19.63 10.33 7.61
CA VAL A 122 20.40 9.08 7.67
C VAL A 122 20.07 8.18 6.49
N ALA A 123 18.80 8.12 6.05
CA ALA A 123 18.38 7.38 4.87
C ALA A 123 19.09 7.85 3.59
N GLU A 124 19.18 9.17 3.41
CA GLU A 124 19.87 9.77 2.27
C GLU A 124 21.38 9.49 2.29
N ARG A 125 22.01 9.58 3.48
CA ARG A 125 23.43 9.20 3.65
C ARG A 125 23.66 7.73 3.29
N PHE A 126 22.84 6.84 3.86
CA PHE A 126 22.93 5.41 3.59
C PHE A 126 22.78 5.09 2.10
N ALA A 127 21.80 5.70 1.45
CA ALA A 127 21.57 5.47 0.02
C ALA A 127 22.77 5.91 -0.82
N LYS A 128 23.45 7.00 -0.44
CA LYS A 128 24.66 7.49 -1.10
C LYS A 128 25.85 6.55 -0.86
N ASP A 129 26.05 6.11 0.38
CA ASP A 129 27.17 5.25 0.75
C ASP A 129 27.06 3.86 0.09
N GLU A 130 25.84 3.34 -0.04
CA GLU A 130 25.53 2.05 -0.66
C GLU A 130 25.26 2.13 -2.17
N ASN A 131 25.46 3.30 -2.78
CA ASN A 131 25.21 3.55 -4.21
C ASN A 131 23.80 3.10 -4.66
N ILE A 132 22.77 3.36 -3.82
CA ILE A 132 21.40 3.10 -4.19
C ILE A 132 20.99 4.13 -5.24
N GLU A 133 20.52 3.67 -6.41
CA GLU A 133 20.01 4.54 -7.44
C GLU A 133 18.74 5.24 -6.96
N VAL A 134 18.79 6.57 -6.89
CA VAL A 134 17.65 7.42 -6.49
C VAL A 134 17.21 8.23 -7.69
N THR A 135 16.00 7.95 -8.16
CA THR A 135 15.31 8.68 -9.23
C THR A 135 14.23 9.58 -8.63
N PRO A 136 13.60 10.51 -9.39
CA PRO A 136 12.45 11.26 -8.91
C PRO A 136 11.26 10.40 -8.45
N ALA A 137 11.17 9.17 -8.92
CA ALA A 137 10.15 8.21 -8.50
C ALA A 137 10.57 7.32 -7.32
N THR A 138 11.81 7.44 -6.85
CA THR A 138 12.32 6.67 -5.71
C THR A 138 11.96 7.37 -4.41
N LYS A 139 11.33 6.65 -3.49
CA LYS A 139 11.08 7.11 -2.12
C LYS A 139 11.88 6.25 -1.14
N LEU A 140 12.73 6.92 -0.37
CA LEU A 140 13.49 6.31 0.71
C LEU A 140 12.75 6.54 2.03
N GLU A 141 12.56 5.49 2.81
CA GLU A 141 11.93 5.60 4.12
C GLU A 141 12.67 4.73 5.13
N LEU A 142 13.29 5.37 6.13
CA LEU A 142 13.95 4.68 7.23
C LEU A 142 13.05 4.76 8.45
N LYS A 143 12.72 3.61 9.01
CA LYS A 143 11.84 3.48 10.17
C LYS A 143 12.53 2.80 11.33
N ALA A 144 12.29 3.35 12.53
CA ALA A 144 12.62 2.68 13.77
C ALA A 144 11.54 1.68 14.16
N PHE A 145 11.96 0.51 14.61
CA PHE A 145 11.10 -0.56 15.11
C PHE A 145 11.51 -0.91 16.55
N TYR A 146 10.55 -1.44 17.30
CA TYR A 146 10.77 -1.90 18.67
C TYR A 146 11.41 -0.81 19.56
N GLY A 147 10.89 0.43 19.47
CA GLY A 147 11.40 1.55 20.26
C GLY A 147 12.84 1.97 19.90
N GLY A 148 13.27 1.76 18.66
CA GLY A 148 14.63 2.11 18.19
C GLY A 148 15.66 0.99 18.37
N ASN A 149 15.23 -0.23 18.71
CA ASN A 149 16.13 -1.38 18.78
C ASN A 149 16.47 -1.98 17.41
N LYS A 150 15.65 -1.67 16.39
CA LYS A 150 15.86 -2.07 14.99
C LYS A 150 15.51 -0.92 14.05
N TYR A 151 16.25 -0.85 12.95
CA TYR A 151 16.00 0.12 11.88
C TYR A 151 15.98 -0.58 10.53
N TYR A 152 14.91 -0.28 9.78
CA TYR A 152 14.77 -0.82 8.43
C TYR A 152 14.64 0.31 7.43
N MET A 153 15.40 0.19 6.34
CA MET A 153 15.35 1.07 5.19
C MET A 153 14.46 0.45 4.12
N PHE A 154 13.40 1.17 3.76
CA PHE A 154 12.51 0.82 2.66
C PHE A 154 12.90 1.63 1.43
N VAL A 155 13.28 0.95 0.37
CA VAL A 155 13.46 1.55 -0.95
C VAL A 155 12.20 1.28 -1.75
N LYS A 156 11.55 2.33 -2.22
CA LYS A 156 10.22 2.27 -2.84
C LYS A 156 10.22 2.93 -4.20
N THR A 157 9.42 2.40 -5.12
CA THR A 157 9.13 3.03 -6.41
C THR A 157 7.68 3.51 -6.46
N VAL A 158 7.47 4.77 -6.81
CA VAL A 158 6.17 5.43 -6.88
C VAL A 158 5.75 5.62 -8.33
N TYR A 159 4.60 5.05 -8.69
CA TYR A 159 3.93 5.28 -9.98
C TYR A 159 2.81 6.28 -9.82
N SER A 160 2.68 7.22 -10.77
CA SER A 160 1.72 8.34 -10.72
C SER A 160 0.74 8.38 -11.89
N ASP A 161 0.92 7.59 -12.96
CA ASP A 161 -0.11 7.40 -13.98
C ASP A 161 -0.98 6.20 -13.57
N ILE A 162 -1.98 6.49 -12.75
CA ILE A 162 -2.96 5.50 -12.27
C ILE A 162 -4.30 5.82 -12.90
N ARG A 163 -4.95 4.80 -13.46
CA ARG A 163 -6.23 4.99 -14.14
C ARG A 163 -7.30 4.13 -13.50
N MET A 164 -8.48 4.71 -13.30
CA MET A 164 -9.65 4.00 -12.79
C MET A 164 -10.20 3.07 -13.88
N VAL A 165 -10.34 1.81 -13.55
CA VAL A 165 -10.84 0.74 -14.44
C VAL A 165 -12.28 0.40 -14.12
N GLY A 166 -12.62 0.37 -12.84
CA GLY A 166 -13.97 0.05 -12.44
C GLY A 166 -14.22 0.18 -10.95
N ALA A 167 -15.46 0.48 -10.63
CA ALA A 167 -15.98 0.46 -9.26
C ALA A 167 -17.48 0.18 -9.30
N PRO A 168 -18.01 -0.66 -8.40
CA PRO A 168 -19.45 -0.81 -8.26
C PRO A 168 -20.05 0.50 -7.71
N PRO A 169 -21.38 0.69 -7.86
CA PRO A 169 -22.08 1.78 -7.20
C PRO A 169 -21.93 1.69 -5.68
N SER A 170 -22.01 2.82 -4.99
CA SER A 170 -21.89 2.88 -3.51
C SER A 170 -22.94 2.03 -2.79
N SER A 171 -24.10 1.76 -3.42
CA SER A 171 -25.11 0.82 -2.91
C SER A 171 -24.56 -0.63 -2.77
N ILE A 172 -23.49 -0.96 -3.46
CA ILE A 172 -22.76 -2.22 -3.33
C ILE A 172 -21.46 -2.01 -2.58
N GLY A 173 -20.64 -1.02 -3.01
CA GLY A 173 -19.32 -0.75 -2.46
C GLY A 173 -19.33 -0.28 -1.00
N LYS A 174 -20.42 0.34 -0.55
CA LYS A 174 -20.65 0.78 0.81
C LYS A 174 -21.99 0.26 1.37
N PHE A 175 -22.40 -0.97 1.00
CA PHE A 175 -23.63 -1.56 1.49
C PHE A 175 -23.62 -1.67 3.02
N GLY A 176 -24.73 -1.23 3.65
CA GLY A 176 -24.86 -1.20 5.12
C GLY A 176 -24.09 -0.09 5.80
N ALA A 177 -23.30 0.70 5.06
CA ALA A 177 -22.54 1.85 5.55
C ALA A 177 -21.84 1.57 6.90
N ASP A 178 -21.89 2.53 7.83
CA ASP A 178 -21.23 2.39 9.13
C ASP A 178 -22.00 1.46 10.07
N THR A 179 -23.30 1.26 9.85
CA THR A 179 -24.15 0.38 10.68
C THR A 179 -23.74 -1.08 10.58
N ASP A 180 -23.40 -1.56 9.36
CA ASP A 180 -22.99 -2.94 9.12
C ASP A 180 -21.46 -3.12 9.14
N ASN A 181 -20.72 -2.03 9.35
CA ASN A 181 -19.28 -2.12 9.53
C ASN A 181 -18.99 -2.95 10.79
N TRP A 182 -18.05 -3.91 10.69
CA TRP A 182 -17.72 -4.85 11.78
C TRP A 182 -18.82 -5.87 12.12
N MET A 183 -19.92 -5.89 11.36
CA MET A 183 -20.98 -6.90 11.52
C MET A 183 -20.69 -8.13 10.66
N TRP A 184 -21.17 -9.29 11.14
CA TRP A 184 -21.14 -10.54 10.40
C TRP A 184 -22.58 -11.09 10.27
N PRO A 185 -22.95 -11.65 9.10
CA PRO A 185 -22.20 -11.75 7.85
C PRO A 185 -22.08 -10.41 7.11
N ARG A 186 -20.99 -10.27 6.29
CA ARG A 186 -20.74 -9.08 5.46
C ARG A 186 -21.38 -9.25 4.10
N HIS A 187 -22.12 -8.25 3.67
CA HIS A 187 -22.78 -8.21 2.35
C HIS A 187 -22.21 -7.10 1.44
N THR A 188 -21.27 -6.31 1.95
CA THR A 188 -20.64 -5.23 1.20
C THR A 188 -19.70 -5.76 0.14
N GLY A 189 -19.83 -5.29 -1.10
CA GLY A 189 -18.85 -5.47 -2.17
C GLY A 189 -17.87 -4.32 -2.21
N ASP A 190 -17.06 -4.15 -1.14
CA ASP A 190 -16.13 -3.04 -0.96
C ASP A 190 -14.86 -3.24 -1.78
N PHE A 191 -14.97 -3.03 -3.11
CA PHE A 191 -13.84 -3.14 -4.03
C PHE A 191 -13.85 -2.07 -5.10
N SER A 192 -12.67 -1.77 -5.65
CA SER A 192 -12.48 -0.95 -6.84
C SER A 192 -11.23 -1.40 -7.61
N LEU A 193 -11.19 -1.11 -8.89
CA LEU A 193 -10.15 -1.54 -9.81
C LEU A 193 -9.46 -0.33 -10.43
N PHE A 194 -8.14 -0.37 -10.41
CA PHE A 194 -7.27 0.63 -11.03
C PHE A 194 -6.20 -0.07 -11.87
N ARG A 195 -5.54 0.67 -12.76
CA ARG A 195 -4.40 0.15 -13.52
C ARG A 195 -3.23 1.11 -13.42
N ILE A 196 -2.05 0.52 -13.24
CA ILE A 196 -0.79 1.24 -13.25
C ILE A 196 -0.29 1.35 -14.68
N TYR A 197 0.05 2.56 -15.10
CA TYR A 197 0.70 2.85 -16.37
C TYR A 197 2.12 3.34 -16.15
N ALA A 198 2.98 3.07 -17.11
CA ALA A 198 4.38 3.42 -17.12
C ALA A 198 4.81 3.86 -18.52
N ASP A 199 6.02 4.39 -18.65
CA ASP A 199 6.59 4.60 -19.97
C ASP A 199 6.82 3.25 -20.70
N LYS A 200 7.20 3.31 -21.96
CA LYS A 200 7.44 2.11 -22.80
C LYS A 200 8.55 1.20 -22.29
N ASN A 201 9.37 1.69 -21.35
CA ASN A 201 10.46 0.93 -20.71
C ASN A 201 10.06 0.42 -19.31
N GLY A 202 8.82 0.61 -18.89
CA GLY A 202 8.32 0.22 -17.57
C GLY A 202 8.72 1.16 -16.44
N LYS A 203 9.27 2.34 -16.75
CA LYS A 203 9.66 3.33 -15.74
C LYS A 203 8.48 4.20 -15.33
N PRO A 204 8.42 4.61 -14.05
CA PRO A 204 7.42 5.58 -13.59
C PRO A 204 7.47 6.86 -14.42
N ALA A 205 6.31 7.32 -14.86
CA ALA A 205 6.15 8.53 -15.65
C ALA A 205 4.88 9.28 -15.23
N ALA A 206 4.85 10.58 -15.46
CA ALA A 206 3.62 11.35 -15.39
C ALA A 206 2.64 10.86 -16.47
N TYR A 207 1.36 11.17 -16.29
CA TYR A 207 0.33 10.80 -17.27
C TYR A 207 0.72 11.20 -18.69
N SER A 208 0.63 10.23 -19.59
CA SER A 208 0.74 10.45 -21.04
C SER A 208 -0.15 9.44 -21.77
N ARG A 209 -0.68 9.84 -22.92
CA ARG A 209 -1.41 8.91 -23.81
C ARG A 209 -0.51 7.82 -24.38
N ASP A 210 0.80 8.05 -24.42
CA ASP A 210 1.79 7.10 -24.92
C ASP A 210 2.23 6.07 -23.86
N ASN A 211 1.84 6.27 -22.60
CA ASN A 211 2.13 5.31 -21.54
C ASN A 211 1.37 4.01 -21.77
N VAL A 212 1.99 2.92 -21.36
CA VAL A 212 1.46 1.56 -21.52
C VAL A 212 1.20 0.94 -20.13
N PRO A 213 0.30 -0.05 -20.03
CA PRO A 213 0.13 -0.80 -18.79
C PRO A 213 1.43 -1.38 -18.28
N LEU A 214 1.71 -1.18 -16.99
CA LEU A 214 2.93 -1.68 -16.36
C LEU A 214 2.98 -3.20 -16.43
N GLN A 215 4.07 -3.73 -17.00
CA GLN A 215 4.36 -5.16 -16.90
C GLN A 215 5.00 -5.44 -15.54
N VAL A 216 4.24 -6.07 -14.65
CA VAL A 216 4.67 -6.31 -13.26
C VAL A 216 5.49 -7.60 -13.14
N LYS A 217 6.39 -7.62 -12.15
CA LYS A 217 7.22 -8.81 -11.85
C LYS A 217 6.41 -9.93 -11.18
N LYS A 218 5.39 -9.57 -10.40
CA LYS A 218 4.52 -10.48 -9.66
C LYS A 218 3.09 -9.94 -9.63
N HIS A 219 2.13 -10.84 -9.73
CA HIS A 219 0.72 -10.57 -9.47
C HIS A 219 0.10 -11.74 -8.71
N LEU A 220 -0.99 -11.50 -8.01
CA LEU A 220 -1.77 -12.52 -7.34
C LEU A 220 -2.78 -13.13 -8.31
N LYS A 221 -2.97 -14.43 -8.23
CA LYS A 221 -4.01 -15.14 -8.98
C LYS A 221 -5.29 -15.15 -8.14
N ILE A 222 -6.41 -14.79 -8.76
CA ILE A 222 -7.72 -14.93 -8.13
C ILE A 222 -8.14 -16.40 -8.19
N SER A 223 -8.45 -16.99 -7.05
CA SER A 223 -9.04 -18.33 -6.96
C SER A 223 -10.56 -18.22 -6.80
N ILE A 224 -11.30 -19.00 -7.56
CA ILE A 224 -12.75 -19.16 -7.44
C ILE A 224 -13.13 -20.45 -6.71
N ALA A 225 -12.16 -21.22 -6.25
CA ALA A 225 -12.41 -22.47 -5.51
C ALA A 225 -12.99 -22.23 -4.11
N GLY A 226 -12.82 -20.99 -3.57
CA GLY A 226 -13.19 -20.66 -2.20
C GLY A 226 -12.21 -21.22 -1.18
N VAL A 227 -12.63 -21.22 0.08
CA VAL A 227 -11.90 -21.75 1.23
C VAL A 227 -12.84 -22.63 2.06
N GLN A 228 -12.28 -23.60 2.77
CA GLN A 228 -13.01 -24.49 3.66
C GLN A 228 -12.61 -24.21 5.12
N GLU A 229 -13.45 -24.66 6.07
CA GLU A 229 -13.09 -24.61 7.48
C GLU A 229 -11.83 -25.44 7.74
N GLY A 230 -10.83 -24.81 8.38
CA GLY A 230 -9.53 -25.40 8.65
C GLY A 230 -8.44 -25.07 7.62
N ASP A 231 -8.79 -24.47 6.49
CA ASP A 231 -7.80 -24.00 5.52
C ASP A 231 -6.93 -22.90 6.12
N PHE A 232 -5.65 -22.92 5.80
CA PHE A 232 -4.75 -21.85 6.17
C PHE A 232 -5.00 -20.60 5.29
N THR A 233 -5.30 -19.49 5.95
CA THR A 233 -5.44 -18.18 5.30
C THR A 233 -4.59 -17.12 6.00
N PHE A 234 -4.16 -16.11 5.27
CA PHE A 234 -3.46 -14.96 5.84
C PHE A 234 -3.78 -13.67 5.08
N VAL A 235 -3.57 -12.55 5.75
CA VAL A 235 -3.73 -11.21 5.17
C VAL A 235 -2.37 -10.55 5.11
N MET A 236 -2.06 -9.94 3.95
CA MET A 236 -0.86 -9.17 3.72
C MET A 236 -1.22 -7.75 3.29
N GLY A 237 -0.58 -6.75 3.86
CA GLY A 237 -0.84 -5.37 3.49
C GLY A 237 -0.24 -4.36 4.44
N PHE A 238 -0.73 -3.12 4.32
CA PHE A 238 -0.29 -1.97 5.08
C PHE A 238 -1.40 -1.58 6.07
N PRO A 239 -1.37 -2.12 7.30
CA PRO A 239 -2.38 -1.81 8.30
C PRO A 239 -2.30 -0.33 8.68
N GLY A 240 -3.42 0.21 9.12
CA GLY A 240 -3.49 1.54 9.68
C GLY A 240 -2.77 1.63 11.04
N ARG A 241 -3.21 2.54 11.87
CA ARG A 241 -2.64 2.76 13.19
C ARG A 241 -3.24 1.77 14.18
N ASN A 242 -2.40 1.17 15.04
CA ASN A 242 -2.87 0.39 16.17
C ASN A 242 -2.23 0.92 17.48
N TRP A 243 -2.94 0.69 18.59
CA TRP A 243 -2.66 1.30 19.89
C TRP A 243 -2.48 0.21 20.94
N ARG A 244 -1.51 -0.69 20.75
CA ARG A 244 -1.36 -1.89 21.57
C ARG A 244 -0.90 -1.64 23.01
N TYR A 245 -0.27 -0.51 23.26
CA TYR A 245 0.40 -0.22 24.53
C TYR A 245 -0.20 0.99 25.24
N MET A 246 -1.47 1.29 24.99
CA MET A 246 -2.19 2.35 25.70
C MET A 246 -2.57 1.87 27.11
N ILE A 247 -2.42 2.75 28.08
CA ILE A 247 -2.99 2.55 29.42
C ILE A 247 -4.50 2.82 29.40
N SER A 248 -5.22 2.38 30.46
CA SER A 248 -6.68 2.52 30.55
C SER A 248 -7.16 3.95 30.32
N ASP A 249 -6.51 4.93 30.95
CA ASP A 249 -6.91 6.34 30.86
C ASP A 249 -6.77 6.90 29.44
N GLU A 250 -5.73 6.50 28.69
CA GLU A 250 -5.57 6.85 27.28
C GLU A 250 -6.66 6.20 26.38
N VAL A 251 -7.08 4.98 26.74
CA VAL A 251 -8.18 4.29 26.02
C VAL A 251 -9.49 5.03 26.25
N GLU A 252 -9.79 5.41 27.51
CA GLU A 252 -11.01 6.17 27.85
C GLU A 252 -11.03 7.54 27.16
N GLU A 253 -9.93 8.28 27.17
CA GLU A 253 -9.83 9.57 26.49
C GLU A 253 -10.14 9.44 25.00
N ARG A 254 -9.56 8.47 24.33
CA ARG A 254 -9.74 8.26 22.90
C ARG A 254 -11.14 7.79 22.55
N LEU A 255 -11.71 6.87 23.32
CA LEU A 255 -13.06 6.39 23.09
C LEU A 255 -14.10 7.49 23.33
N SER A 256 -13.91 8.35 24.34
CA SER A 256 -14.82 9.46 24.58
C SER A 256 -14.75 10.51 23.47
N LEU A 257 -13.58 10.75 22.88
CA LEU A 257 -13.43 11.68 21.75
C LEU A 257 -14.03 11.13 20.44
N ILE A 258 -14.08 9.82 20.25
CA ILE A 258 -14.70 9.19 19.07
C ILE A 258 -16.24 9.31 19.13
N HIS A 259 -16.83 9.39 20.32
CA HIS A 259 -18.27 9.48 20.52
C HIS A 259 -18.80 10.91 20.58
N ILE A 260 -17.94 11.91 20.58
CA ILE A 260 -18.30 13.33 20.50
C ILE A 260 -18.33 13.80 19.06
#